data_d9c8036e3c59e8d77b2428330513c29d
#
_entry.id   d9c8036e3c59e8d77b2428330513c29d
#
_cell.length_a   1.000
_cell.length_b   1.000
_cell.length_c   1.000
_cell.angle_alpha   90.00
_cell.angle_beta   90.00
_cell.angle_gamma   90.00
#
_symmetry.space_group_name_H-M   'P 1'
#
loop_
_entity.id
_entity.type
_entity.pdbx_description
1 polymer ?
#
loop_
_entity_poly.entity_id
_entity_poly.type
_entity_poly.pdbx_seq_one_letter_code
_entity_poly.pdbx_strand_id
1 'polypeptide(L)'
;MTTHDTHAVPDRSSLVRRDFLRTGVAAGFALAGFAPAGFSPVVGGWNSLGGQASAAEADAVDADADQALIAITLDLEMSAQYPRRDMVEWNYEKGNLDDETKRYSVAAAKRVREAGGVLHYFCVGRVLEQPDVGWLKEIAALGHPIGNHTYDHVNVKATEPAAAQFRFQRAPWLAGGLSAAELIRQNVRVTTEALKSRAGIVVNGFRTPGGFHDGLDDVPAVQQMLLDQGFTWVSSKYPAHPTGKPREEPGADVYDGIVAAQEKAQPKLYPSGLIEVPMSPISDVTAFRSNYWKRDYFLKAIRMAVEWAIEKRAMFDFLAHPSCLCVEDPELETIGMICDLVRKAGPRAKLVGLDAIAARTARRAK
;
A
#
# COMPACT_ATOMS: atom_id res chain seq x y z
N MET A 1 -62.41 -23.34 -16.51
CA MET A 1 -62.34 -22.57 -17.76
C MET A 1 -61.63 -21.27 -17.42
N THR A 2 -60.35 -21.23 -17.51
CA THR A 2 -59.53 -20.00 -17.59
C THR A 2 -58.15 -20.41 -18.10
N THR A 3 -57.77 -19.86 -19.19
CA THR A 3 -56.68 -20.15 -20.09
C THR A 3 -55.36 -19.66 -19.57
N HIS A 4 -54.31 -20.54 -19.63
CA HIS A 4 -52.91 -20.18 -19.43
C HIS A 4 -52.36 -19.53 -20.70
N ASP A 5 -51.86 -18.28 -20.57
CA ASP A 5 -51.02 -17.65 -21.57
C ASP A 5 -49.58 -17.87 -21.22
N THR A 6 -48.88 -18.62 -22.05
CA THR A 6 -47.44 -18.84 -22.00
C THR A 6 -46.76 -17.83 -22.93
N HIS A 7 -46.08 -16.83 -22.34
CA HIS A 7 -45.13 -15.98 -23.09
C HIS A 7 -43.77 -16.65 -23.26
N ALA A 8 -43.45 -16.99 -24.49
CA ALA A 8 -42.16 -17.48 -24.93
C ALA A 8 -41.09 -16.38 -24.88
N VAL A 9 -39.96 -16.70 -24.26
CA VAL A 9 -38.70 -15.91 -24.28
C VAL A 9 -37.92 -16.29 -25.52
N PRO A 10 -37.48 -15.32 -26.38
CA PRO A 10 -36.68 -15.65 -27.55
C PRO A 10 -35.23 -16.01 -27.17
N ASP A 11 -34.79 -17.16 -27.70
CA ASP A 11 -33.42 -17.64 -27.75
C ASP A 11 -32.51 -16.67 -28.53
N ARG A 12 -31.44 -16.17 -27.90
CA ARG A 12 -30.34 -15.43 -28.53
C ARG A 12 -29.04 -16.21 -28.42
N SER A 13 -28.99 -17.34 -29.08
CA SER A 13 -27.74 -18.04 -29.39
C SER A 13 -27.44 -17.88 -30.88
N SER A 14 -26.72 -16.84 -31.28
CA SER A 14 -25.87 -16.82 -32.47
C SER A 14 -25.26 -15.43 -32.68
N LEU A 15 -24.06 -15.20 -32.24
CA LEU A 15 -23.15 -14.20 -32.82
C LEU A 15 -21.73 -14.78 -32.89
N VAL A 16 -21.50 -15.49 -33.93
CA VAL A 16 -20.48 -15.36 -34.97
C VAL A 16 -19.07 -15.00 -34.44
N ARG A 17 -18.24 -16.04 -34.32
CA ARG A 17 -16.77 -15.95 -34.47
C ARG A 17 -16.47 -15.60 -35.91
N ARG A 18 -15.79 -14.46 -36.17
CA ARG A 18 -15.07 -14.20 -37.43
C ARG A 18 -13.79 -13.42 -37.16
N ASP A 19 -12.68 -14.10 -37.46
CA ASP A 19 -11.49 -13.68 -38.18
C ASP A 19 -10.81 -12.35 -37.79
N PHE A 20 -9.72 -12.49 -37.02
CA PHE A 20 -8.60 -11.55 -37.05
C PHE A 20 -7.30 -12.33 -37.29
N LEU A 21 -7.06 -12.65 -38.53
CA LEU A 21 -5.74 -13.08 -39.06
C LEU A 21 -5.53 -12.50 -40.46
N ARG A 22 -4.40 -11.83 -40.62
CA ARG A 22 -3.75 -11.36 -41.84
C ARG A 22 -3.96 -9.89 -42.23
N THR A 23 -2.95 -9.09 -41.83
CA THR A 23 -2.23 -8.25 -42.80
C THR A 23 -0.85 -7.95 -42.23
N GLY A 24 0.16 -8.65 -42.71
CA GLY A 24 1.57 -8.31 -42.59
C GLY A 24 1.90 -7.17 -43.54
N VAL A 25 2.47 -6.09 -43.03
CA VAL A 25 3.15 -5.08 -43.82
C VAL A 25 4.61 -5.11 -43.41
N ALA A 26 5.45 -5.61 -44.34
CA ALA A 26 6.90 -5.50 -44.27
C ALA A 26 7.30 -4.08 -44.66
N ALA A 27 7.85 -3.31 -43.71
CA ALA A 27 8.54 -2.06 -44.01
C ALA A 27 10.06 -2.30 -43.87
N GLY A 28 10.74 -2.35 -44.96
CA GLY A 28 12.20 -2.40 -45.02
C GLY A 28 12.80 -1.06 -44.59
N PHE A 29 13.74 -1.10 -43.65
CA PHE A 29 14.59 0.05 -43.32
C PHE A 29 15.93 -0.07 -44.04
N ALA A 30 16.22 0.93 -44.87
CA ALA A 30 17.51 1.12 -45.55
C ALA A 30 18.58 1.55 -44.51
N LEU A 31 19.71 0.86 -44.52
CA LEU A 31 20.93 1.21 -43.80
C LEU A 31 21.61 2.39 -44.47
N ALA A 32 21.62 3.55 -43.85
CA ALA A 32 22.53 4.64 -44.19
C ALA A 32 23.71 4.58 -43.21
N GLY A 33 24.91 4.34 -43.77
CA GLY A 33 26.16 4.31 -43.05
C GLY A 33 26.60 5.72 -42.64
N PHE A 34 27.01 5.88 -41.39
CA PHE A 34 27.75 7.03 -40.89
C PHE A 34 29.14 6.55 -40.43
N ALA A 35 30.17 7.18 -40.99
CA ALA A 35 31.57 7.00 -40.60
C ALA A 35 31.87 7.65 -39.26
N PRO A 36 32.82 7.11 -38.45
CA PRO A 36 33.14 7.67 -37.15
C PRO A 36 34.10 8.85 -37.27
N ALA A 37 33.73 9.99 -36.72
CA ALA A 37 34.63 11.10 -36.48
C ALA A 37 35.45 10.82 -35.20
N GLY A 38 36.76 10.94 -35.29
CA GLY A 38 37.73 10.69 -34.25
C GLY A 38 37.56 11.58 -33.03
N PHE A 39 37.56 11.00 -31.84
CA PHE A 39 37.73 11.69 -30.56
C PHE A 39 39.14 11.50 -30.04
N SER A 40 39.86 12.63 -29.90
CA SER A 40 41.12 12.67 -29.14
C SER A 40 40.83 12.63 -27.61
N PRO A 41 41.62 11.89 -26.82
CA PRO A 41 41.42 11.90 -25.37
C PRO A 41 42.02 13.19 -24.75
N VAL A 42 41.14 14.00 -24.16
CA VAL A 42 41.59 15.07 -23.22
C VAL A 42 41.83 14.38 -21.87
N VAL A 43 43.09 14.30 -21.48
CA VAL A 43 43.50 13.92 -20.13
C VAL A 43 43.28 15.12 -19.22
N GLY A 44 42.11 15.17 -18.60
CA GLY A 44 41.78 16.13 -17.53
C GLY A 44 42.05 15.51 -16.19
N GLY A 45 42.96 16.07 -15.39
CA GLY A 45 43.32 15.61 -14.06
C GLY A 45 42.10 15.65 -13.12
N TRP A 46 41.86 14.54 -12.44
CA TRP A 46 40.90 14.45 -11.35
C TRP A 46 41.52 15.10 -10.11
N ASN A 47 41.17 16.35 -9.86
CA ASN A 47 41.33 16.94 -8.53
C ASN A 47 40.28 16.28 -7.63
N SER A 48 40.72 15.54 -6.64
CA SER A 48 39.95 15.07 -5.52
C SER A 48 39.42 16.25 -4.71
N LEU A 49 38.22 16.73 -5.07
CA LEU A 49 37.45 17.57 -4.16
C LEU A 49 36.81 16.61 -3.13
N GLY A 50 37.52 16.38 -2.06
CA GLY A 50 36.94 15.90 -0.81
C GLY A 50 35.93 16.95 -0.35
N GLY A 51 34.66 16.77 -0.73
CA GLY A 51 33.57 17.59 -0.24
C GLY A 51 33.44 17.31 1.27
N GLN A 52 33.86 18.26 2.09
CA GLN A 52 33.41 18.37 3.46
C GLN A 52 31.88 18.55 3.38
N ALA A 53 31.13 17.56 3.89
CA ALA A 53 29.71 17.74 4.16
C ALA A 53 29.57 19.00 4.99
N SER A 54 28.73 19.95 4.55
CA SER A 54 28.60 21.22 5.25
C SER A 54 28.00 20.98 6.64
N ALA A 55 28.41 21.78 7.63
CA ALA A 55 27.83 21.69 8.98
C ALA A 55 26.28 21.78 8.94
N ALA A 56 25.72 22.49 7.96
CA ALA A 56 24.27 22.58 7.72
C ALA A 56 23.63 21.23 7.31
N GLU A 57 24.34 20.35 6.59
CA GLU A 57 23.85 19.00 6.28
C GLU A 57 23.95 18.07 7.50
N ALA A 58 24.99 18.20 8.31
CA ALA A 58 25.14 17.47 9.56
C ALA A 58 24.06 17.89 10.59
N ASP A 59 23.81 19.20 10.72
CA ASP A 59 22.75 19.74 11.60
C ASP A 59 21.34 19.34 11.12
N ALA A 60 21.10 19.25 9.80
CA ALA A 60 19.82 18.77 9.25
C ALA A 60 19.62 17.28 9.49
N VAL A 61 20.68 16.47 9.48
CA VAL A 61 20.63 15.02 9.77
C VAL A 61 20.35 14.78 11.26
N ASP A 62 20.90 15.61 12.15
CA ASP A 62 20.68 15.47 13.60
C ASP A 62 19.27 15.93 14.02
N ALA A 63 18.75 17.01 13.39
CA ALA A 63 17.39 17.47 13.62
C ALA A 63 16.32 16.47 13.18
N ASP A 64 16.56 15.67 12.12
CA ASP A 64 15.66 14.63 11.64
C ASP A 64 15.70 13.38 12.56
N ALA A 65 16.81 13.17 13.29
CA ALA A 65 16.96 12.06 14.23
C ALA A 65 16.07 12.20 15.46
N ASP A 66 15.66 13.42 15.80
CA ASP A 66 14.96 13.77 17.05
C ASP A 66 13.45 14.03 16.88
N GLN A 67 12.88 13.68 15.73
CA GLN A 67 11.47 13.86 15.43
C GLN A 67 10.71 12.54 15.39
N ALA A 68 9.45 12.55 15.90
CA ALA A 68 8.50 11.50 15.60
C ALA A 68 8.13 11.52 14.11
N LEU A 69 8.13 10.37 13.45
CA LEU A 69 7.65 10.23 12.09
C LEU A 69 6.27 9.57 12.09
N ILE A 70 5.26 10.34 11.75
CA ILE A 70 3.87 9.90 11.71
C ILE A 70 3.49 9.69 10.25
N ALA A 71 3.03 8.50 9.93
CA ALA A 71 2.52 8.16 8.61
C ALA A 71 1.01 7.90 8.67
N ILE A 72 0.34 8.24 7.57
CA ILE A 72 -1.02 7.81 7.27
C ILE A 72 -0.93 6.98 6.01
N THR A 73 -1.43 5.75 6.07
CA THR A 73 -1.41 4.82 4.93
C THR A 73 -2.79 4.26 4.64
N LEU A 74 -3.13 4.20 3.36
CA LEU A 74 -4.42 3.67 2.91
C LEU A 74 -4.20 2.58 1.87
N ASP A 75 -4.76 1.40 2.14
CA ASP A 75 -4.74 0.29 1.20
C ASP A 75 -5.92 0.42 0.24
N LEU A 76 -5.61 0.63 -1.04
CA LEU A 76 -6.59 0.85 -2.11
C LEU A 76 -7.16 -0.48 -2.58
N GLU A 77 -8.14 -0.95 -1.82
CA GLU A 77 -8.86 -2.19 -2.05
C GLU A 77 -10.25 -2.16 -1.43
N MET A 78 -11.12 -3.06 -1.87
CA MET A 78 -12.37 -3.31 -1.14
C MET A 78 -12.07 -4.18 0.08
N SER A 79 -12.40 -3.67 1.25
CA SER A 79 -12.26 -4.40 2.51
C SER A 79 -13.42 -5.39 2.71
N ALA A 80 -13.16 -6.50 3.39
CA ALA A 80 -14.23 -7.45 3.73
C ALA A 80 -15.32 -6.75 4.56
N GLN A 81 -16.59 -7.02 4.22
CA GLN A 81 -17.78 -6.45 4.85
C GLN A 81 -18.01 -4.95 4.62
N TYR A 82 -17.32 -4.35 3.65
CA TYR A 82 -17.51 -2.94 3.29
C TYR A 82 -17.65 -2.78 1.75
N PRO A 83 -18.48 -1.83 1.30
CA PRO A 83 -19.28 -0.88 2.09
C PRO A 83 -20.48 -1.50 2.80
N ARG A 84 -20.79 -2.76 2.58
CA ARG A 84 -21.92 -3.45 3.22
C ARG A 84 -21.45 -4.69 3.97
N ARG A 85 -21.96 -4.89 5.17
CA ARG A 85 -21.56 -6.01 6.05
C ARG A 85 -21.97 -7.40 5.57
N ASP A 86 -22.87 -7.50 4.60
CA ASP A 86 -23.34 -8.74 3.99
C ASP A 86 -22.56 -9.13 2.72
N MET A 87 -21.54 -8.38 2.33
CA MET A 87 -20.70 -8.71 1.17
C MET A 87 -19.88 -9.97 1.43
N VAL A 88 -20.22 -11.05 0.73
CA VAL A 88 -19.52 -12.33 0.83
C VAL A 88 -18.49 -12.56 -0.29
N GLU A 89 -18.60 -11.81 -1.40
CA GLU A 89 -17.74 -11.96 -2.58
C GLU A 89 -16.58 -10.94 -2.62
N TRP A 90 -16.27 -10.32 -1.49
CA TRP A 90 -15.25 -9.27 -1.39
C TRP A 90 -13.87 -9.67 -1.94
N ASN A 91 -13.50 -10.94 -1.88
CA ASN A 91 -12.24 -11.44 -2.48
C ASN A 91 -12.21 -11.29 -4.00
N TYR A 92 -13.35 -11.35 -4.67
CA TYR A 92 -13.47 -11.08 -6.11
C TYR A 92 -13.54 -9.58 -6.39
N GLU A 93 -14.08 -8.80 -5.46
CA GLU A 93 -14.25 -7.36 -5.59
C GLU A 93 -13.04 -6.53 -5.14
N LYS A 94 -11.96 -7.16 -4.68
CA LYS A 94 -10.77 -6.49 -4.13
C LYS A 94 -10.30 -5.29 -4.96
N GLY A 95 -10.20 -5.42 -6.27
CA GLY A 95 -9.79 -4.36 -7.18
C GLY A 95 -10.95 -3.54 -7.76
N ASN A 96 -12.19 -3.83 -7.44
CA ASN A 96 -13.36 -3.16 -8.01
C ASN A 96 -13.87 -2.07 -7.06
N LEU A 97 -13.03 -1.04 -6.83
CA LEU A 97 -13.38 0.07 -5.95
C LEU A 97 -14.59 0.82 -6.50
N ASP A 98 -15.58 1.06 -5.62
CA ASP A 98 -16.71 1.90 -5.94
C ASP A 98 -16.33 3.40 -5.95
N ASP A 99 -17.24 4.22 -6.46
CA ASP A 99 -16.96 5.65 -6.62
C ASP A 99 -16.84 6.39 -5.28
N GLU A 100 -17.48 5.91 -4.23
CA GLU A 100 -17.39 6.50 -2.90
C GLU A 100 -16.01 6.25 -2.27
N THR A 101 -15.51 5.03 -2.36
CA THR A 101 -14.15 4.67 -1.97
C THR A 101 -13.10 5.52 -2.70
N LYS A 102 -13.26 5.72 -4.01
CA LYS A 102 -12.36 6.57 -4.82
C LYS A 102 -12.41 8.04 -4.38
N ARG A 103 -13.62 8.60 -4.21
CA ARG A 103 -13.79 9.98 -3.75
C ARG A 103 -13.19 10.20 -2.37
N TYR A 104 -13.42 9.27 -1.44
CA TYR A 104 -12.83 9.31 -0.11
C TYR A 104 -11.29 9.31 -0.19
N SER A 105 -10.70 8.46 -1.03
CA SER A 105 -9.24 8.39 -1.21
C SER A 105 -8.66 9.73 -1.67
N VAL A 106 -9.28 10.37 -2.66
CA VAL A 106 -8.85 11.69 -3.15
C VAL A 106 -9.05 12.78 -2.09
N ALA A 107 -10.16 12.74 -1.35
CA ALA A 107 -10.43 13.70 -0.27
C ALA A 107 -9.39 13.58 0.86
N ALA A 108 -9.02 12.35 1.24
CA ALA A 108 -7.96 12.09 2.21
C ALA A 108 -6.61 12.63 1.75
N ALA A 109 -6.25 12.44 0.47
CA ALA A 109 -5.04 13.00 -0.12
C ALA A 109 -5.01 14.53 0.00
N LYS A 110 -6.08 15.20 -0.40
CA LYS A 110 -6.21 16.67 -0.29
C LYS A 110 -6.06 17.14 1.16
N ARG A 111 -6.78 16.49 2.09
CA ARG A 111 -6.74 16.81 3.51
C ARG A 111 -5.34 16.75 4.10
N VAL A 112 -4.58 15.68 3.79
CA VAL A 112 -3.22 15.51 4.28
C VAL A 112 -2.25 16.50 3.61
N ARG A 113 -2.44 16.77 2.32
CA ARG A 113 -1.64 17.77 1.60
C ARG A 113 -1.84 19.19 2.15
N GLU A 114 -3.07 19.58 2.44
CA GLU A 114 -3.42 20.86 3.09
C GLU A 114 -2.75 21.01 4.46
N ALA A 115 -2.59 19.90 5.20
CA ALA A 115 -1.86 19.86 6.44
C ALA A 115 -0.33 19.89 6.28
N GLY A 116 0.18 19.97 5.06
CA GLY A 116 1.63 19.97 4.75
C GLY A 116 2.29 18.59 4.83
N GLY A 117 1.50 17.51 4.85
CA GLY A 117 1.97 16.15 4.98
C GLY A 117 1.94 15.33 3.70
N VAL A 118 2.36 14.08 3.84
CA VAL A 118 2.33 13.06 2.78
C VAL A 118 1.54 11.86 3.28
N LEU A 119 0.55 11.41 2.50
CA LEU A 119 -0.20 10.18 2.70
C LEU A 119 0.37 9.12 1.75
N HIS A 120 0.63 7.89 2.22
CA HIS A 120 1.15 6.82 1.40
C HIS A 120 0.05 5.81 1.09
N TYR A 121 -0.13 5.47 -0.19
CA TYR A 121 -1.13 4.51 -0.64
C TYR A 121 -0.48 3.18 -1.04
N PHE A 122 -1.22 2.08 -0.89
CA PHE A 122 -0.82 0.78 -1.44
C PHE A 122 -1.96 0.25 -2.31
N CYS A 123 -1.67 0.00 -3.59
CA CYS A 123 -2.70 -0.30 -4.57
C CYS A 123 -2.68 -1.78 -4.97
N VAL A 124 -3.82 -2.44 -4.85
CA VAL A 124 -4.05 -3.76 -5.44
C VAL A 124 -4.06 -3.61 -6.96
N GLY A 125 -3.28 -4.45 -7.68
CA GLY A 125 -3.10 -4.31 -9.12
C GLY A 125 -4.39 -4.39 -9.93
N ARG A 126 -5.37 -5.17 -9.49
CA ARG A 126 -6.69 -5.28 -10.14
C ARG A 126 -7.48 -3.98 -10.17
N VAL A 127 -7.18 -3.00 -9.33
CA VAL A 127 -7.75 -1.64 -9.42
C VAL A 127 -7.50 -1.03 -10.80
N LEU A 128 -6.38 -1.37 -11.42
CA LEU A 128 -5.97 -0.86 -12.72
C LEU A 128 -6.70 -1.51 -13.91
N GLU A 129 -7.52 -2.54 -13.67
CA GLU A 129 -8.45 -3.08 -14.67
C GLU A 129 -9.68 -2.19 -14.86
N GLN A 130 -9.97 -1.29 -13.92
CA GLN A 130 -11.10 -0.38 -14.01
C GLN A 130 -10.98 0.58 -15.20
N PRO A 131 -12.12 0.98 -15.83
CA PRO A 131 -12.08 1.85 -17.00
C PRO A 131 -11.41 3.19 -16.74
N ASP A 132 -11.65 3.80 -15.58
CA ASP A 132 -11.06 5.07 -15.16
C ASP A 132 -10.12 4.91 -13.96
N VAL A 133 -8.89 5.38 -14.12
CA VAL A 133 -7.84 5.47 -13.10
C VAL A 133 -7.36 6.93 -12.91
N GLY A 134 -8.12 7.91 -13.37
CA GLY A 134 -7.79 9.33 -13.28
C GLY A 134 -7.59 9.79 -11.83
N TRP A 135 -8.38 9.26 -10.92
CA TRP A 135 -8.29 9.54 -9.49
C TRP A 135 -6.95 9.11 -8.86
N LEU A 136 -6.31 8.01 -9.33
CA LEU A 136 -4.95 7.61 -8.91
C LEU A 136 -3.91 8.63 -9.39
N LYS A 137 -4.08 9.13 -10.62
CA LYS A 137 -3.19 10.18 -11.17
C LYS A 137 -3.32 11.49 -10.41
N GLU A 138 -4.54 11.84 -9.99
CA GLU A 138 -4.80 13.01 -9.13
C GLU A 138 -4.06 12.88 -7.79
N ILE A 139 -4.17 11.73 -7.12
CA ILE A 139 -3.45 11.44 -5.87
C ILE A 139 -1.92 11.58 -6.06
N ALA A 140 -1.37 10.98 -7.12
CA ALA A 140 0.06 11.06 -7.42
C ALA A 140 0.51 12.50 -7.73
N ALA A 141 -0.30 13.27 -8.46
CA ALA A 141 -0.03 14.68 -8.78
C ALA A 141 -0.04 15.59 -7.53
N LEU A 142 -0.77 15.22 -6.48
CA LEU A 142 -0.71 15.88 -5.17
C LEU A 142 0.58 15.55 -4.39
N GLY A 143 1.46 14.70 -4.92
CA GLY A 143 2.73 14.32 -4.31
C GLY A 143 2.62 13.17 -3.30
N HIS A 144 1.57 12.37 -3.37
CA HIS A 144 1.37 11.19 -2.54
C HIS A 144 1.92 9.94 -3.23
N PRO A 145 2.85 9.21 -2.61
CA PRO A 145 3.40 7.98 -3.19
C PRO A 145 2.35 6.87 -3.20
N ILE A 146 2.46 6.00 -4.21
CA ILE A 146 1.63 4.81 -4.35
C ILE A 146 2.55 3.59 -4.44
N GLY A 147 2.43 2.69 -3.49
CA GLY A 147 3.15 1.42 -3.40
C GLY A 147 2.37 0.25 -3.99
N ASN A 148 3.05 -0.88 -4.05
CA ASN A 148 2.56 -2.14 -4.58
C ASN A 148 1.88 -2.96 -3.45
N HIS A 149 0.67 -3.49 -3.74
CA HIS A 149 -0.08 -4.34 -2.82
C HIS A 149 -0.47 -5.69 -3.44
N THR A 150 0.39 -6.22 -4.32
CA THR A 150 0.18 -7.37 -5.19
C THR A 150 -1.01 -7.21 -6.15
N TYR A 151 -1.10 -8.06 -7.18
CA TYR A 151 -2.15 -7.92 -8.19
C TYR A 151 -3.51 -8.41 -7.71
N ASP A 152 -3.54 -9.64 -7.17
CA ASP A 152 -4.76 -10.31 -6.68
C ASP A 152 -4.89 -10.26 -5.16
N HIS A 153 -4.13 -9.43 -4.45
CA HIS A 153 -4.10 -9.41 -2.98
C HIS A 153 -3.68 -10.78 -2.41
N VAL A 154 -2.52 -11.29 -2.84
CA VAL A 154 -2.04 -12.63 -2.46
C VAL A 154 -1.30 -12.64 -1.13
N ASN A 155 -1.52 -13.69 -0.33
CA ASN A 155 -0.70 -13.98 0.85
C ASN A 155 0.72 -14.35 0.41
N VAL A 156 1.69 -13.50 0.71
CA VAL A 156 3.09 -13.69 0.30
C VAL A 156 3.80 -14.83 1.05
N LYS A 157 3.22 -15.36 2.11
CA LYS A 157 3.72 -16.52 2.86
C LYS A 157 3.09 -17.85 2.42
N ALA A 158 2.24 -17.84 1.39
CA ALA A 158 1.62 -19.06 0.90
C ALA A 158 2.67 -20.02 0.31
N THR A 159 2.56 -21.31 0.67
CA THR A 159 3.40 -22.39 0.14
C THR A 159 2.75 -23.12 -1.03
N GLU A 160 1.43 -22.96 -1.19
CA GLU A 160 0.63 -23.55 -2.26
C GLU A 160 -0.18 -22.45 -2.96
N PRO A 161 -0.37 -22.52 -4.29
CA PRO A 161 -1.13 -21.51 -5.04
C PRO A 161 -2.55 -21.29 -4.49
N ALA A 162 -3.24 -22.34 -4.08
CA ALA A 162 -4.58 -22.26 -3.52
C ALA A 162 -4.63 -21.49 -2.18
N ALA A 163 -3.53 -21.48 -1.42
CA ALA A 163 -3.41 -20.73 -0.17
C ALA A 163 -3.01 -19.25 -0.38
N ALA A 164 -2.56 -18.90 -1.59
CA ALA A 164 -2.15 -17.55 -1.89
C ALA A 164 -3.35 -16.58 -1.93
N GLN A 165 -4.48 -17.01 -2.48
CA GLN A 165 -5.71 -16.22 -2.51
C GLN A 165 -6.90 -17.10 -2.85
N PHE A 166 -8.05 -16.80 -2.26
CA PHE A 166 -9.31 -17.54 -2.46
C PHE A 166 -9.69 -17.74 -3.94
N ARG A 167 -9.36 -16.80 -4.82
CA ARG A 167 -9.56 -16.90 -6.26
C ARG A 167 -8.85 -18.11 -6.86
N PHE A 168 -7.61 -18.40 -6.43
CA PHE A 168 -6.83 -19.54 -6.90
C PHE A 168 -7.29 -20.86 -6.28
N GLN A 169 -7.91 -20.82 -5.12
CA GLN A 169 -8.60 -21.99 -4.54
C GLN A 169 -9.81 -22.39 -5.39
N ARG A 170 -10.66 -21.43 -5.78
CA ARG A 170 -11.86 -21.69 -6.61
C ARG A 170 -11.57 -21.91 -8.08
N ALA A 171 -10.53 -21.27 -8.60
CA ALA A 171 -10.17 -21.30 -10.02
C ALA A 171 -8.67 -21.65 -10.19
N PRO A 172 -8.26 -22.88 -9.87
CA PRO A 172 -6.84 -23.26 -9.87
C PRO A 172 -6.17 -23.14 -11.24
N TRP A 173 -6.93 -23.20 -12.33
CA TRP A 173 -6.40 -22.93 -13.69
C TRP A 173 -5.84 -21.53 -13.86
N LEU A 174 -6.22 -20.55 -13.04
CA LEU A 174 -5.65 -19.20 -13.09
C LEU A 174 -4.20 -19.15 -12.58
N ALA A 175 -3.78 -20.13 -11.79
CA ALA A 175 -2.38 -20.27 -11.40
C ALA A 175 -1.48 -20.76 -12.55
N GLY A 176 -2.08 -21.32 -13.62
CA GLY A 176 -1.36 -21.72 -14.83
C GLY A 176 -0.24 -22.73 -14.62
N GLY A 177 -0.29 -23.53 -13.55
CA GLY A 177 0.76 -24.49 -13.19
C GLY A 177 1.96 -23.87 -12.44
N LEU A 178 1.92 -22.57 -12.11
CA LEU A 178 2.95 -21.91 -11.32
C LEU A 178 2.99 -22.46 -9.89
N SER A 179 4.17 -22.51 -9.30
CA SER A 179 4.34 -22.67 -7.87
C SER A 179 3.83 -21.42 -7.11
N ALA A 180 3.59 -21.53 -5.80
CA ALA A 180 3.20 -20.38 -4.99
C ALA A 180 4.22 -19.23 -5.08
N ALA A 181 5.52 -19.54 -5.02
CA ALA A 181 6.58 -18.54 -5.11
C ALA A 181 6.59 -17.80 -6.46
N GLU A 182 6.39 -18.51 -7.57
CA GLU A 182 6.30 -17.91 -8.91
C GLU A 182 5.04 -17.07 -9.05
N LEU A 183 3.91 -17.55 -8.54
CA LEU A 183 2.64 -16.83 -8.53
C LEU A 183 2.75 -15.51 -7.75
N ILE A 184 3.36 -15.53 -6.55
CA ILE A 184 3.60 -14.34 -5.73
C ILE A 184 4.53 -13.37 -6.46
N ARG A 185 5.66 -13.85 -6.98
CA ARG A 185 6.60 -13.03 -7.76
C ARG A 185 5.91 -12.36 -8.96
N GLN A 186 5.08 -13.10 -9.70
CA GLN A 186 4.32 -12.59 -10.82
C GLN A 186 3.32 -11.52 -10.37
N ASN A 187 2.59 -11.74 -9.28
CA ASN A 187 1.64 -10.79 -8.72
C ASN A 187 2.28 -9.45 -8.36
N VAL A 188 3.46 -9.47 -7.76
CA VAL A 188 4.22 -8.25 -7.45
C VAL A 188 4.67 -7.53 -8.73
N ARG A 189 5.27 -8.26 -9.69
CA ARG A 189 5.77 -7.71 -10.94
C ARG A 189 4.64 -7.08 -11.78
N VAL A 190 3.52 -7.80 -11.95
CA VAL A 190 2.40 -7.32 -12.79
C VAL A 190 1.77 -6.07 -12.21
N THR A 191 1.69 -5.94 -10.88
CA THR A 191 1.19 -4.70 -10.23
C THR A 191 2.11 -3.51 -10.53
N THR A 192 3.42 -3.69 -10.44
CA THR A 192 4.40 -2.64 -10.78
C THR A 192 4.24 -2.18 -12.23
N GLU A 193 4.15 -3.14 -13.16
CA GLU A 193 3.94 -2.83 -14.59
C GLU A 193 2.59 -2.17 -14.87
N ALA A 194 1.53 -2.60 -14.19
CA ALA A 194 0.19 -2.04 -14.36
C ALA A 194 0.13 -0.58 -13.86
N LEU A 195 0.69 -0.28 -12.68
CA LEU A 195 0.79 1.10 -12.16
C LEU A 195 1.54 2.02 -13.13
N LYS A 196 2.67 1.55 -13.66
CA LYS A 196 3.47 2.30 -14.62
C LYS A 196 2.72 2.50 -15.95
N SER A 197 2.25 1.42 -16.56
CA SER A 197 1.67 1.46 -17.92
C SER A 197 0.30 2.15 -17.95
N ARG A 198 -0.55 1.92 -16.93
CA ARG A 198 -1.94 2.39 -16.89
C ARG A 198 -2.08 3.79 -16.30
N ALA A 199 -1.28 4.10 -15.28
CA ALA A 199 -1.38 5.35 -14.54
C ALA A 199 -0.13 6.25 -14.63
N GLY A 200 0.99 5.77 -15.19
CA GLY A 200 2.26 6.51 -15.23
C GLY A 200 2.94 6.61 -13.86
N ILE A 201 2.55 5.76 -12.90
CA ILE A 201 3.01 5.82 -11.52
C ILE A 201 4.26 4.93 -11.35
N VAL A 202 5.33 5.52 -10.83
CA VAL A 202 6.50 4.76 -10.36
C VAL A 202 6.19 4.26 -8.96
N VAL A 203 6.23 2.93 -8.78
CA VAL A 203 5.93 2.28 -7.50
C VAL A 203 6.90 2.73 -6.42
N ASN A 204 6.36 3.12 -5.27
CA ASN A 204 7.13 3.48 -4.09
C ASN A 204 6.82 2.52 -2.94
N GLY A 205 7.68 1.50 -2.75
CA GLY A 205 7.57 0.51 -1.70
C GLY A 205 6.56 -0.60 -1.93
N PHE A 206 6.54 -1.51 -0.98
CA PHE A 206 5.69 -2.70 -1.00
C PHE A 206 5.01 -2.91 0.36
N ARG A 207 3.70 -3.18 0.34
CA ARG A 207 2.96 -3.66 1.52
C ARG A 207 2.39 -5.05 1.23
N THR A 208 2.56 -5.95 2.19
CA THR A 208 1.97 -7.29 2.09
C THR A 208 0.46 -7.24 2.25
N PRO A 209 -0.31 -7.96 1.41
CA PRO A 209 -1.71 -8.26 1.71
C PRO A 209 -1.85 -8.96 3.05
N GLY A 210 -2.50 -8.29 4.00
CA GLY A 210 -2.52 -8.69 5.40
C GLY A 210 -1.21 -8.39 6.13
N GLY A 211 -1.33 -8.16 7.45
CA GLY A 211 -0.20 -8.01 8.35
C GLY A 211 0.17 -9.33 9.01
N PHE A 212 1.46 -9.53 9.24
CA PHE A 212 1.99 -10.69 9.96
C PHE A 212 2.54 -10.26 11.31
N HIS A 213 2.32 -11.06 12.36
CA HIS A 213 2.76 -10.73 13.72
C HIS A 213 4.26 -10.37 13.79
N ASP A 214 5.10 -11.17 13.12
CA ASP A 214 6.55 -11.01 13.11
C ASP A 214 7.09 -10.49 11.76
N GLY A 215 6.21 -9.93 10.91
CA GLY A 215 6.60 -9.48 9.59
C GLY A 215 7.06 -10.65 8.70
N LEU A 216 8.20 -10.49 8.03
CA LEU A 216 8.77 -11.50 7.14
C LEU A 216 9.99 -12.22 7.76
N ASP A 217 10.15 -12.24 9.09
CA ASP A 217 11.31 -12.85 9.76
C ASP A 217 11.51 -14.33 9.40
N ASP A 218 10.42 -15.06 9.24
CA ASP A 218 10.40 -16.52 8.96
C ASP A 218 10.50 -16.88 7.47
N VAL A 219 10.52 -15.89 6.57
CA VAL A 219 10.47 -16.12 5.10
C VAL A 219 11.53 -15.32 4.34
N PRO A 220 12.83 -15.59 4.56
CA PRO A 220 13.94 -14.86 3.92
C PRO A 220 13.88 -14.94 2.39
N ALA A 221 13.31 -15.99 1.82
CA ALA A 221 13.11 -16.10 0.37
C ALA A 221 12.15 -15.04 -0.19
N VAL A 222 11.13 -14.63 0.58
CA VAL A 222 10.23 -13.54 0.20
C VAL A 222 10.95 -12.20 0.30
N GLN A 223 11.78 -11.99 1.34
CA GLN A 223 12.60 -10.79 1.45
C GLN A 223 13.54 -10.64 0.23
N GLN A 224 14.23 -11.72 -0.16
CA GLN A 224 15.11 -11.72 -1.32
C GLN A 224 14.33 -11.49 -2.63
N MET A 225 13.17 -12.12 -2.78
CA MET A 225 12.29 -11.93 -3.95
C MET A 225 11.88 -10.46 -4.12
N LEU A 226 11.62 -9.73 -3.02
CA LEU A 226 11.30 -8.30 -3.06
C LEU A 226 12.52 -7.47 -3.44
N LEU A 227 13.70 -7.76 -2.88
CA LEU A 227 14.97 -7.11 -3.26
C LEU A 227 15.29 -7.33 -4.75
N ASP A 228 15.12 -8.54 -5.27
CA ASP A 228 15.33 -8.88 -6.69
C ASP A 228 14.39 -8.09 -7.63
N GLN A 229 13.25 -7.63 -7.13
CA GLN A 229 12.30 -6.78 -7.87
C GLN A 229 12.50 -5.28 -7.61
N GLY A 230 13.58 -4.91 -6.92
CA GLY A 230 13.99 -3.52 -6.69
C GLY A 230 13.35 -2.84 -5.49
N PHE A 231 12.60 -3.57 -4.64
CA PHE A 231 12.09 -3.01 -3.38
C PHE A 231 13.19 -3.00 -2.33
N THR A 232 13.40 -1.86 -1.69
CA THR A 232 14.37 -1.70 -0.60
C THR A 232 13.73 -1.73 0.78
N TRP A 233 12.40 -1.66 0.84
CA TRP A 233 11.62 -1.71 2.06
C TRP A 233 10.24 -2.34 1.84
N VAL A 234 9.68 -2.85 2.93
CA VAL A 234 8.37 -3.49 3.01
C VAL A 234 7.62 -3.03 4.26
N SER A 235 6.30 -2.99 4.18
CA SER A 235 5.40 -2.88 5.33
C SER A 235 4.64 -4.19 5.46
N SER A 236 5.02 -5.02 6.44
CA SER A 236 4.50 -6.38 6.59
C SER A 236 4.16 -6.76 8.03
N LYS A 237 4.83 -6.14 9.01
CA LYS A 237 4.64 -6.46 10.42
C LYS A 237 3.43 -5.71 10.99
N TYR A 238 2.54 -6.47 11.64
CA TYR A 238 1.41 -5.95 12.39
C TYR A 238 1.40 -6.59 13.78
N PRO A 239 1.95 -5.91 14.80
CA PRO A 239 2.11 -6.48 16.14
C PRO A 239 0.78 -6.85 16.79
N ALA A 240 0.79 -7.95 17.54
CA ALA A 240 -0.35 -8.34 18.36
C ALA A 240 -0.65 -7.27 19.42
N HIS A 241 -1.92 -7.02 19.62
CA HIS A 241 -2.44 -6.08 20.63
C HIS A 241 -3.80 -6.55 21.13
N PRO A 242 -4.23 -6.14 22.32
CA PRO A 242 -5.58 -6.43 22.81
C PRO A 242 -6.63 -5.67 22.01
N THR A 243 -7.85 -6.21 21.96
CA THR A 243 -8.97 -5.61 21.20
C THR A 243 -10.25 -5.43 22.02
N GLY A 244 -10.29 -6.01 23.22
CA GLY A 244 -11.49 -6.06 24.05
C GLY A 244 -12.53 -7.03 23.51
N LYS A 245 -13.78 -6.90 23.99
CA LYS A 245 -14.89 -7.71 23.51
C LYS A 245 -15.62 -7.00 22.38
N PRO A 246 -16.08 -7.75 21.36
CA PRO A 246 -16.83 -7.16 20.26
C PRO A 246 -18.10 -6.44 20.76
N ARG A 247 -18.37 -5.25 20.20
CA ARG A 247 -19.54 -4.38 20.50
C ARG A 247 -19.56 -3.76 21.90
N GLU A 248 -18.53 -3.97 22.70
CA GLU A 248 -18.36 -3.30 24.00
C GLU A 248 -17.36 -2.13 23.87
N GLU A 249 -17.49 -1.15 24.74
CA GLU A 249 -16.45 -0.12 24.88
C GLU A 249 -15.16 -0.75 25.41
N PRO A 250 -14.00 -0.51 24.77
CA PRO A 250 -12.74 -1.02 25.27
C PRO A 250 -12.41 -0.48 26.66
N GLY A 251 -11.97 -1.34 27.56
CA GLY A 251 -11.48 -0.95 28.88
C GLY A 251 -10.14 -0.18 28.79
N ALA A 252 -9.73 0.43 29.89
CA ALA A 252 -8.46 1.15 29.97
C ALA A 252 -7.27 0.22 29.65
N ASP A 253 -7.31 -1.02 30.11
CA ASP A 253 -6.32 -2.06 29.84
C ASP A 253 -6.13 -2.37 28.34
N VAL A 254 -7.22 -2.28 27.57
CA VAL A 254 -7.18 -2.46 26.09
C VAL A 254 -6.47 -1.27 25.45
N TYR A 255 -6.81 -0.04 25.80
CA TYR A 255 -6.17 1.16 25.28
C TYR A 255 -4.68 1.20 25.64
N ASP A 256 -4.34 0.95 26.90
CA ASP A 256 -2.95 0.90 27.37
C ASP A 256 -2.15 -0.21 26.68
N GLY A 257 -2.77 -1.37 26.45
CA GLY A 257 -2.16 -2.47 25.71
C GLY A 257 -1.91 -2.16 24.23
N ILE A 258 -2.80 -1.39 23.58
CA ILE A 258 -2.60 -0.89 22.21
C ILE A 258 -1.42 0.08 22.17
N VAL A 259 -1.33 0.99 23.13
CA VAL A 259 -0.21 1.94 23.24
C VAL A 259 1.10 1.20 23.51
N ALA A 260 1.13 0.26 24.44
CA ALA A 260 2.33 -0.54 24.72
C ALA A 260 2.81 -1.35 23.50
N ALA A 261 1.88 -1.83 22.68
CA ALA A 261 2.23 -2.57 21.47
C ALA A 261 2.92 -1.71 20.38
N GLN A 262 2.85 -0.35 20.48
CA GLN A 262 3.57 0.55 19.56
C GLN A 262 5.08 0.37 19.61
N GLU A 263 5.66 -0.05 20.74
CA GLU A 263 7.10 -0.35 20.86
C GLU A 263 7.54 -1.47 19.91
N LYS A 264 6.65 -2.42 19.61
CA LYS A 264 6.90 -3.54 18.69
C LYS A 264 6.68 -3.16 17.21
N ALA A 265 6.07 -2.00 16.97
CA ALA A 265 5.79 -1.45 15.64
C ALA A 265 6.86 -0.42 15.25
N GLN A 266 8.14 -0.69 15.51
CA GLN A 266 9.21 0.21 15.10
C GLN A 266 10.03 -0.39 13.94
N PRO A 267 10.55 0.46 13.03
CA PRO A 267 11.28 0.00 11.86
C PRO A 267 12.53 -0.79 12.22
N LYS A 268 12.85 -1.78 11.40
CA LYS A 268 14.07 -2.59 11.56
C LYS A 268 14.68 -2.96 10.21
N LEU A 269 15.95 -3.33 10.22
CA LEU A 269 16.63 -3.93 9.08
C LEU A 269 16.57 -5.44 9.21
N TYR A 270 16.11 -6.15 8.17
CA TYR A 270 16.26 -7.60 8.09
C TYR A 270 17.70 -7.99 7.76
N PRO A 271 18.15 -9.21 8.11
CA PRO A 271 19.50 -9.70 7.73
C PRO A 271 19.76 -9.69 6.22
N SER A 272 18.72 -9.75 5.40
CA SER A 272 18.79 -9.64 3.93
C SER A 272 19.15 -8.23 3.42
N GLY A 273 19.06 -7.21 4.27
CA GLY A 273 19.17 -5.81 3.89
C GLY A 273 17.84 -5.13 3.53
N LEU A 274 16.73 -5.87 3.48
CA LEU A 274 15.38 -5.29 3.31
C LEU A 274 14.97 -4.58 4.61
N ILE A 275 14.35 -3.40 4.49
CA ILE A 275 13.87 -2.64 5.64
C ILE A 275 12.41 -2.97 5.91
N GLU A 276 12.08 -3.30 7.15
CA GLU A 276 10.69 -3.37 7.62
C GLU A 276 10.23 -2.03 8.15
N VAL A 277 9.09 -1.54 7.67
CA VAL A 277 8.36 -0.40 8.22
C VAL A 277 6.99 -0.90 8.70
N PRO A 278 6.85 -1.25 9.99
CA PRO A 278 5.65 -1.90 10.50
C PRO A 278 4.39 -1.03 10.40
N MET A 279 3.24 -1.69 10.32
CA MET A 279 1.93 -1.10 10.58
C MET A 279 1.74 -0.95 12.09
N SER A 280 1.22 0.18 12.54
CA SER A 280 0.95 0.38 13.96
C SER A 280 -0.37 -0.28 14.40
N PRO A 281 -0.44 -0.85 15.62
CA PRO A 281 -1.74 -1.13 16.24
C PRO A 281 -2.47 0.18 16.50
N ILE A 282 -3.71 0.31 16.27
CA ILE A 282 -4.81 -0.51 15.81
C ILE A 282 -5.25 -0.04 14.42
N SER A 283 -5.79 -0.94 13.58
CA SER A 283 -6.34 -0.58 12.26
C SER A 283 -7.88 -0.58 12.27
N ASP A 284 -8.47 -0.01 11.22
CA ASP A 284 -9.90 -0.05 10.94
C ASP A 284 -10.45 -1.48 10.84
N VAL A 285 -9.62 -2.42 10.32
CA VAL A 285 -9.96 -3.84 10.26
C VAL A 285 -10.25 -4.41 11.64
N THR A 286 -9.36 -4.14 12.59
CA THR A 286 -9.52 -4.65 13.95
C THR A 286 -10.64 -3.92 14.69
N ALA A 287 -10.69 -2.59 14.58
CA ALA A 287 -11.69 -1.78 15.27
C ALA A 287 -13.12 -2.03 14.75
N PHE A 288 -13.35 -1.74 13.48
CA PHE A 288 -14.71 -1.72 12.94
C PHE A 288 -15.16 -3.09 12.43
N ARG A 289 -14.32 -3.76 11.63
CA ARG A 289 -14.71 -5.02 11.00
C ARG A 289 -14.82 -6.18 11.98
N SER A 290 -13.85 -6.31 12.90
CA SER A 290 -13.79 -7.45 13.82
C SER A 290 -14.46 -7.18 15.15
N ASN A 291 -14.30 -5.98 15.72
CA ASN A 291 -14.78 -5.66 17.06
C ASN A 291 -16.00 -4.74 17.09
N TYR A 292 -16.46 -4.23 15.94
CA TYR A 292 -17.65 -3.38 15.82
C TYR A 292 -17.58 -2.15 16.76
N TRP A 293 -16.39 -1.54 16.87
CA TRP A 293 -16.18 -0.35 17.67
C TRP A 293 -16.98 0.82 17.12
N LYS A 294 -17.37 1.73 18.02
CA LYS A 294 -17.81 3.07 17.63
C LYS A 294 -16.62 3.90 17.20
N ARG A 295 -16.82 4.87 16.32
CA ARG A 295 -15.77 5.78 15.86
C ARG A 295 -15.04 6.45 17.03
N ASP A 296 -15.74 6.91 18.07
CA ASP A 296 -15.13 7.59 19.22
C ASP A 296 -14.09 6.71 19.94
N TYR A 297 -14.33 5.40 20.04
CA TYR A 297 -13.38 4.46 20.63
C TYR A 297 -12.12 4.35 19.77
N PHE A 298 -12.30 4.30 18.45
CA PHE A 298 -11.21 4.28 17.50
C PHE A 298 -10.39 5.57 17.54
N LEU A 299 -11.04 6.73 17.51
CA LEU A 299 -10.40 8.05 17.63
C LEU A 299 -9.57 8.14 18.92
N LYS A 300 -10.10 7.65 20.04
CA LYS A 300 -9.39 7.62 21.33
C LYS A 300 -8.12 6.76 21.23
N ALA A 301 -8.21 5.53 20.70
CA ALA A 301 -7.08 4.63 20.56
C ALA A 301 -5.97 5.23 19.67
N ILE A 302 -6.35 5.76 18.50
CA ILE A 302 -5.41 6.39 17.56
C ILE A 302 -4.77 7.63 18.18
N ARG A 303 -5.55 8.48 18.87
CA ARG A 303 -5.00 9.66 19.57
C ARG A 303 -3.91 9.26 20.55
N MET A 304 -4.20 8.31 21.45
CA MET A 304 -3.26 7.85 22.47
C MET A 304 -1.98 7.27 21.83
N ALA A 305 -2.11 6.51 20.76
CA ALA A 305 -0.97 5.92 20.07
C ALA A 305 -0.10 6.98 19.36
N VAL A 306 -0.71 7.97 18.70
CA VAL A 306 0.01 9.09 18.07
C VAL A 306 0.70 9.98 19.11
N GLU A 307 0.02 10.29 20.21
CA GLU A 307 0.61 11.08 21.32
C GLU A 307 1.80 10.36 21.94
N TRP A 308 1.71 9.04 22.15
CA TRP A 308 2.84 8.20 22.57
C TRP A 308 4.01 8.29 21.57
N ALA A 309 3.73 8.14 20.27
CA ALA A 309 4.79 8.21 19.26
C ALA A 309 5.48 9.59 19.23
N ILE A 310 4.71 10.68 19.40
CA ILE A 310 5.25 12.04 19.49
C ILE A 310 6.13 12.20 20.75
N GLU A 311 5.67 11.70 21.90
CA GLU A 311 6.43 11.75 23.15
C GLU A 311 7.74 10.96 23.06
N LYS A 312 7.68 9.75 22.51
CA LYS A 312 8.84 8.84 22.38
C LYS A 312 9.72 9.14 21.16
N ARG A 313 9.34 10.12 20.31
CA ARG A 313 10.02 10.41 19.04
C ARG A 313 10.13 9.16 18.14
N ALA A 314 9.10 8.35 18.21
CA ALA A 314 8.98 7.07 17.56
C ALA A 314 8.29 7.20 16.18
N MET A 315 8.19 6.08 15.48
CA MET A 315 7.36 5.95 14.29
C MET A 315 5.93 5.55 14.67
N PHE A 316 4.95 6.06 13.91
CA PHE A 316 3.57 5.59 13.90
C PHE A 316 3.07 5.52 12.45
N ASP A 317 2.41 4.42 12.08
CA ASP A 317 1.75 4.23 10.78
C ASP A 317 0.27 3.93 10.99
N PHE A 318 -0.59 4.90 10.66
CA PHE A 318 -2.03 4.71 10.63
C PHE A 318 -2.41 3.90 9.38
N LEU A 319 -2.70 2.61 9.54
CA LEU A 319 -3.24 1.76 8.48
C LEU A 319 -4.77 1.79 8.47
N ALA A 320 -5.35 2.06 7.31
CA ALA A 320 -6.80 1.92 7.09
C ALA A 320 -7.14 1.65 5.62
N HIS A 321 -8.43 1.38 5.36
CA HIS A 321 -8.98 1.12 4.04
C HIS A 321 -10.05 2.16 3.69
N PRO A 322 -9.93 2.89 2.58
CA PRO A 322 -10.92 3.88 2.17
C PRO A 322 -12.35 3.31 2.07
N SER A 323 -12.48 2.04 1.64
CA SER A 323 -13.78 1.34 1.55
C SER A 323 -14.45 1.12 2.92
N CYS A 324 -13.68 1.06 4.00
CA CYS A 324 -14.17 1.02 5.36
C CYS A 324 -14.42 2.43 5.90
N LEU A 325 -13.46 3.33 5.75
CA LEU A 325 -13.53 4.66 6.33
C LEU A 325 -14.60 5.55 5.69
N CYS A 326 -14.92 5.39 4.39
CA CYS A 326 -16.02 6.13 3.79
C CYS A 326 -17.39 5.85 4.44
N VAL A 327 -17.51 4.71 5.14
CA VAL A 327 -18.71 4.33 5.92
C VAL A 327 -18.59 4.72 7.40
N GLU A 328 -17.45 4.39 8.03
CA GLU A 328 -17.30 4.52 9.49
C GLU A 328 -16.77 5.92 9.92
N ASP A 329 -16.05 6.60 9.03
CA ASP A 329 -15.48 7.93 9.25
C ASP A 329 -15.55 8.81 7.98
N PRO A 330 -16.76 9.07 7.43
CA PRO A 330 -16.95 9.76 6.15
C PRO A 330 -16.41 11.19 6.14
N GLU A 331 -16.32 11.84 7.30
CA GLU A 331 -15.84 13.22 7.45
C GLU A 331 -14.33 13.33 7.65
N LEU A 332 -13.56 12.23 7.50
CA LEU A 332 -12.10 12.20 7.69
C LEU A 332 -11.65 12.67 9.09
N GLU A 333 -12.45 12.44 10.13
CA GLU A 333 -12.15 12.91 11.49
C GLU A 333 -10.86 12.30 12.03
N THR A 334 -10.62 11.00 11.79
CA THR A 334 -9.40 10.31 12.24
C THR A 334 -8.17 10.91 11.56
N ILE A 335 -8.22 11.10 10.23
CA ILE A 335 -7.12 11.69 9.46
C ILE A 335 -6.88 13.14 9.89
N GLY A 336 -7.97 13.92 10.05
CA GLY A 336 -7.90 15.31 10.53
C GLY A 336 -7.28 15.41 11.91
N MET A 337 -7.67 14.55 12.84
CA MET A 337 -7.11 14.49 14.19
C MET A 337 -5.60 14.20 14.18
N ILE A 338 -5.14 13.23 13.38
CA ILE A 338 -3.70 12.93 13.25
C ILE A 338 -2.94 14.16 12.72
N CYS A 339 -3.45 14.81 11.66
CA CYS A 339 -2.85 16.04 11.12
C CYS A 339 -2.75 17.14 12.19
N ASP A 340 -3.81 17.33 12.99
CA ASP A 340 -3.85 18.33 14.05
C ASP A 340 -2.87 18.03 15.20
N LEU A 341 -2.71 16.76 15.58
CA LEU A 341 -1.74 16.34 16.60
C LEU A 341 -0.32 16.63 16.13
N VAL A 342 0.02 16.28 14.89
CA VAL A 342 1.35 16.56 14.32
C VAL A 342 1.58 18.07 14.22
N ARG A 343 0.62 18.86 13.76
CA ARG A 343 0.72 20.30 13.70
C ARG A 343 0.94 20.93 15.10
N LYS A 344 0.23 20.47 16.13
CA LYS A 344 0.38 20.92 17.52
C LYS A 344 1.73 20.52 18.11
N ALA A 345 2.31 19.40 17.69
CA ALA A 345 3.62 18.95 18.12
C ALA A 345 4.75 19.86 17.57
N GLY A 346 4.50 20.59 16.47
CA GLY A 346 5.49 21.46 15.83
C GLY A 346 6.74 20.69 15.39
N PRO A 347 7.94 21.14 15.78
CA PRO A 347 9.18 20.49 15.34
C PRO A 347 9.41 19.09 15.92
N ARG A 348 8.61 18.65 16.89
CA ARG A 348 8.74 17.31 17.52
C ARG A 348 8.19 16.17 16.67
N ALA A 349 7.36 16.46 15.65
CA ALA A 349 6.76 15.44 14.81
C ALA A 349 6.64 15.93 13.36
N LYS A 350 6.62 14.97 12.43
CA LYS A 350 6.45 15.23 11.00
C LYS A 350 5.50 14.21 10.39
N LEU A 351 4.62 14.67 9.50
CA LEU A 351 3.71 13.81 8.74
C LEU A 351 4.36 13.44 7.42
N VAL A 352 4.73 12.16 7.25
CA VAL A 352 5.59 11.68 6.16
C VAL A 352 5.06 10.40 5.52
N GLY A 353 5.57 10.06 4.32
CA GLY A 353 5.39 8.75 3.72
C GLY A 353 6.28 7.68 4.37
N LEU A 354 5.96 6.39 4.17
CA LEU A 354 6.75 5.28 4.71
C LEU A 354 8.17 5.23 4.10
N ASP A 355 8.36 5.73 2.90
CA ASP A 355 9.65 5.87 2.24
C ASP A 355 10.63 6.76 3.03
N ALA A 356 10.15 7.86 3.61
CA ALA A 356 10.95 8.71 4.49
C ALA A 356 11.35 7.99 5.78
N ILE A 357 10.45 7.17 6.34
CA ILE A 357 10.73 6.33 7.51
C ILE A 357 11.79 5.27 7.16
N ALA A 358 11.63 4.58 6.02
CA ALA A 358 12.60 3.61 5.52
C ALA A 358 13.97 4.25 5.28
N ALA A 359 14.02 5.43 4.67
CA ALA A 359 15.27 6.17 4.44
C ALA A 359 15.97 6.54 5.76
N ARG A 360 15.22 6.99 6.80
CA ARG A 360 15.80 7.25 8.13
C ARG A 360 16.35 5.97 8.76
N THR A 361 15.64 4.85 8.63
CA THR A 361 16.09 3.55 9.14
C THR A 361 17.37 3.09 8.47
N ALA A 362 17.48 3.25 7.14
CA ALA A 362 18.69 2.94 6.39
C ALA A 362 19.91 3.76 6.85
N ARG A 363 19.72 5.06 7.16
CA ARG A 363 20.80 5.93 7.67
C ARG A 363 21.28 5.51 9.06
N ARG A 364 20.37 5.07 9.94
CA ARG A 364 20.71 4.64 11.31
C ARG A 364 21.37 3.27 11.37
N ALA A 365 21.26 2.47 10.33
CA ALA A 365 21.88 1.13 10.25
C ALA A 365 23.32 1.15 9.68
N LYS A 366 23.77 2.28 9.18
CA LYS A 366 25.16 2.55 8.71
C LYS A 366 26.01 3.08 9.85
#